data_65935a28fc6df524ac142030b486573d
#
_entry.id   65935a28fc6df524ac142030b486573d
#
_cell.length_a   1.000
_cell.length_b   1.000
_cell.length_c   1.000
_cell.angle_alpha   90.00
_cell.angle_beta   90.00
_cell.angle_gamma   90.00
#
_symmetry.space_group_name_H-M   'P 1'
#
loop_
_entity.id
_entity.type
_entity.pdbx_description
1 polymer ?
#
loop_
_entity_poly.entity_id
_entity_poly.type
_entity_poly.pdbx_seq_one_letter_code
_entity_poly.pdbx_strand_id
1 'polypeptide(L)'
;PREQRCLDPGEVCADCGGALRLIGEDISSILEMVTAKLKVIETVRPKKSCRCCEKIVQVPAPTRPIPGSLAGPSLLAFILVSKYDDHLPLYRLNEIFARMGADIPDTTLVDWCGRSMRTLTPLVDLISKEILLSDRLHADDTPVRMLDRSRRASGFDKNVREGRIWVYVRDDRPWAGTSPPGAVYRFSPDRKGERPREHLKDFKGILQADAYAGFNDLYKPDQKGDIHVREAACWAHARREFHDFWKLSGSEIAKEALERIGALYDIEEQIKGLSAEERRAHRQLHSKPKFEAFELWAKQQLEIISGKGDLAKAFRYILSRREAFTLFLEDGRVAIDNNVAERAMKPIAVGRKNWLFAGSNSGGETLAKAMTIIETAKLSGLDPQAYLADVLARINDHKIGSSGFCVGRFWLIS
;
A
#
# COMPACT_ATOMS: atom_id res chain seq x y z
N PRO A 1 1.52 17.65 30.02
CA PRO A 1 2.68 17.42 30.89
C PRO A 1 3.98 17.68 30.12
N ARG A 2 5.03 18.15 30.81
CA ARG A 2 6.38 18.30 30.26
C ARG A 2 7.28 17.24 30.88
N GLU A 3 8.06 16.55 30.06
CA GLU A 3 9.12 15.64 30.47
C GLU A 3 10.44 16.27 30.03
N GLN A 4 11.35 16.48 30.97
CA GLN A 4 12.66 17.04 30.66
C GLN A 4 13.71 15.93 30.65
N ARG A 5 14.52 15.88 29.62
CA ARG A 5 15.66 14.98 29.47
C ARG A 5 16.92 15.80 29.35
N CYS A 6 17.83 15.66 30.29
CA CYS A 6 19.13 16.30 30.24
C CYS A 6 20.15 15.36 29.57
N LEU A 7 20.87 15.85 28.58
CA LEU A 7 21.96 15.14 27.88
C LEU A 7 23.26 15.83 28.29
N ASP A 8 23.85 15.38 29.41
CA ASP A 8 25.06 15.97 29.97
C ASP A 8 26.32 15.29 29.38
N PRO A 9 27.32 16.07 28.89
CA PRO A 9 28.57 15.52 28.37
C PRO A 9 29.52 14.98 29.47
N GLY A 10 29.12 15.04 30.74
CA GLY A 10 29.97 14.62 31.89
C GLY A 10 30.76 15.77 32.49
N GLU A 11 31.61 15.44 33.48
CA GLU A 11 32.39 16.41 34.25
C GLU A 11 33.85 16.52 33.76
N VAL A 12 34.29 15.65 32.84
CA VAL A 12 35.69 15.52 32.43
C VAL A 12 35.84 15.70 30.93
N CYS A 13 36.79 16.49 30.49
CA CYS A 13 37.13 16.65 29.07
C CYS A 13 37.73 15.37 28.50
N ALA A 14 37.14 14.83 27.43
CA ALA A 14 37.61 13.60 26.79
C ALA A 14 39.02 13.74 26.15
N ASP A 15 39.44 14.94 25.79
CA ASP A 15 40.71 15.17 25.11
C ASP A 15 41.89 15.40 26.09
N CYS A 16 41.67 16.08 27.22
CA CYS A 16 42.76 16.46 28.11
C CYS A 16 42.55 16.03 29.58
N GLY A 17 41.44 15.38 29.93
CA GLY A 17 41.13 14.96 31.30
C GLY A 17 40.79 16.10 32.27
N GLY A 18 40.75 17.37 31.81
CA GLY A 18 40.47 18.53 32.65
C GLY A 18 39.00 18.66 33.03
N ALA A 19 38.67 19.35 34.14
CA ALA A 19 37.30 19.58 34.56
C ALA A 19 36.52 20.48 33.57
N LEU A 20 35.31 20.06 33.23
CA LEU A 20 34.36 20.85 32.40
C LEU A 20 33.57 21.80 33.31
N ARG A 21 33.25 22.98 32.79
CA ARG A 21 32.35 23.95 33.45
C ARG A 21 31.17 24.25 32.53
N LEU A 22 29.99 24.41 33.11
CA LEU A 22 28.79 24.85 32.39
C LEU A 22 28.98 26.28 31.85
N ILE A 23 28.76 26.47 30.58
CA ILE A 23 28.81 27.79 29.89
C ILE A 23 27.48 28.19 29.25
N GLY A 24 26.52 27.27 29.22
CA GLY A 24 25.20 27.50 28.66
C GLY A 24 24.46 26.19 28.38
N GLU A 25 23.21 26.30 28.04
CA GLU A 25 22.33 25.17 27.69
C GLU A 25 21.60 25.49 26.39
N ASP A 26 21.52 24.51 25.49
CA ASP A 26 20.57 24.56 24.36
C ASP A 26 19.35 23.73 24.73
N ILE A 27 18.19 24.36 24.75
CA ILE A 27 16.91 23.70 25.01
C ILE A 27 16.16 23.49 23.71
N SER A 28 15.79 22.26 23.44
CA SER A 28 14.96 21.94 22.30
C SER A 28 13.74 21.12 22.76
N SER A 29 12.57 21.42 22.22
CA SER A 29 11.33 20.74 22.59
C SER A 29 10.76 19.96 21.42
N ILE A 30 10.19 18.78 21.67
CA ILE A 30 9.37 18.02 20.75
C ILE A 30 8.01 17.76 21.39
N LEU A 31 6.96 17.73 20.57
CA LEU A 31 5.63 17.31 21.01
C LEU A 31 5.45 15.82 20.71
N GLU A 32 5.23 15.02 21.77
CA GLU A 32 5.08 13.57 21.67
C GLU A 32 3.71 13.12 22.20
N MET A 33 3.20 11.99 21.72
CA MET A 33 1.92 11.42 22.12
C MET A 33 2.12 10.14 22.93
N VAL A 34 1.47 10.08 24.11
CA VAL A 34 1.43 8.87 24.94
C VAL A 34 -0.04 8.56 25.21
N THR A 35 -0.48 7.39 24.78
CA THR A 35 -1.84 6.83 25.00
C THR A 35 -2.92 7.89 25.30
N ALA A 36 -3.52 8.46 24.27
CA ALA A 36 -4.57 9.48 24.35
C ALA A 36 -4.21 10.81 25.08
N LYS A 37 -2.91 11.08 25.30
CA LYS A 37 -2.44 12.34 25.86
C LYS A 37 -1.25 12.88 25.06
N LEU A 38 -1.25 14.19 24.84
CA LEU A 38 -0.08 14.90 24.33
C LEU A 38 0.84 15.29 25.49
N LYS A 39 2.15 15.15 25.28
CA LYS A 39 3.16 15.65 26.20
C LYS A 39 4.25 16.40 25.44
N VAL A 40 4.84 17.40 26.05
CA VAL A 40 6.04 18.06 25.54
C VAL A 40 7.25 17.40 26.18
N ILE A 41 8.20 16.98 25.34
CA ILE A 41 9.51 16.46 25.78
C ILE A 41 10.52 17.57 25.55
N GLU A 42 11.06 18.12 26.64
CA GLU A 42 12.13 19.11 26.60
C GLU A 42 13.48 18.40 26.73
N THR A 43 14.36 18.61 25.77
CA THR A 43 15.74 18.09 25.81
C THR A 43 16.67 19.22 26.15
N VAL A 44 17.20 19.20 27.37
CA VAL A 44 18.20 20.17 27.84
C VAL A 44 19.58 19.62 27.53
N ARG A 45 20.43 20.41 26.88
CA ARG A 45 21.80 20.06 26.50
C ARG A 45 22.78 21.07 27.05
N PRO A 46 23.38 20.82 28.23
CA PRO A 46 24.38 21.71 28.80
C PRO A 46 25.59 21.87 27.87
N LYS A 47 26.10 23.10 27.77
CA LYS A 47 27.39 23.42 27.15
C LYS A 47 28.42 23.59 28.25
N LYS A 48 29.45 22.77 28.23
CA LYS A 48 30.55 22.82 29.22
C LYS A 48 31.85 23.21 28.52
N SER A 49 32.67 24.05 29.15
CA SER A 49 34.01 24.35 28.67
C SER A 49 35.05 23.71 29.56
N CYS A 50 36.10 23.17 28.95
CA CYS A 50 37.26 22.66 29.67
C CYS A 50 38.12 23.85 30.18
N ARG A 51 38.49 23.84 31.46
CA ARG A 51 39.36 24.90 32.03
C ARG A 51 40.83 24.81 31.57
N CYS A 52 41.24 23.63 31.07
CA CYS A 52 42.62 23.41 30.64
C CYS A 52 42.84 23.75 29.17
N CYS A 53 41.96 23.27 28.26
CA CYS A 53 42.13 23.43 26.82
C CYS A 53 41.06 24.35 26.19
N GLU A 54 40.17 24.97 26.99
CA GLU A 54 39.09 25.87 26.58
C GLU A 54 38.10 25.29 25.56
N LYS A 55 38.22 23.99 25.25
CA LYS A 55 37.30 23.31 24.33
C LYS A 55 35.90 23.32 24.89
N ILE A 56 34.93 23.67 24.04
CA ILE A 56 33.49 23.59 24.34
C ILE A 56 32.99 22.20 23.95
N VAL A 57 32.33 21.54 24.88
CA VAL A 57 31.75 20.20 24.71
C VAL A 57 30.25 20.28 24.95
N GLN A 58 29.50 19.71 24.05
CA GLN A 58 28.05 19.56 24.16
C GLN A 58 27.64 18.26 23.49
N VAL A 59 26.71 17.51 24.08
CA VAL A 59 26.13 16.32 23.42
C VAL A 59 25.34 16.73 22.18
N PRO A 60 25.48 16.04 21.02
CA PRO A 60 24.66 16.29 19.85
C PRO A 60 23.16 16.23 20.17
N ALA A 61 22.34 17.03 19.48
CA ALA A 61 20.91 16.92 19.60
C ALA A 61 20.43 15.55 19.09
N PRO A 62 19.42 14.94 19.74
CA PRO A 62 18.82 13.73 19.19
C PRO A 62 18.24 14.04 17.80
N THR A 63 18.36 13.07 16.91
CA THR A 63 17.78 13.15 15.58
C THR A 63 16.24 13.23 15.68
N ARG A 64 15.63 13.94 14.74
CA ARG A 64 14.17 14.05 14.65
C ARG A 64 13.73 13.54 13.29
N PRO A 65 12.57 12.86 13.20
CA PRO A 65 12.03 12.40 11.90
C PRO A 65 11.94 13.52 10.88
N ILE A 66 11.52 14.69 11.34
CA ILE A 66 11.42 15.91 10.55
C ILE A 66 12.31 16.97 11.20
N PRO A 67 13.43 17.39 10.56
CA PRO A 67 14.30 18.41 11.11
C PRO A 67 13.54 19.71 11.44
N GLY A 68 13.76 20.24 12.66
CA GLY A 68 13.12 21.45 13.15
C GLY A 68 11.62 21.34 13.50
N SER A 69 11.01 20.17 13.36
CA SER A 69 9.61 19.96 13.75
C SER A 69 9.44 19.80 15.27
N LEU A 70 8.28 20.20 15.80
CA LEU A 70 7.84 19.89 17.15
C LEU A 70 7.23 18.49 17.29
N ALA A 71 6.88 17.84 16.19
CA ALA A 71 6.26 16.52 16.22
C ALA A 71 7.30 15.43 16.44
N GLY A 72 7.08 14.63 17.48
CA GLY A 72 7.84 13.41 17.75
C GLY A 72 7.33 12.22 16.91
N PRO A 73 8.10 11.10 16.89
CA PRO A 73 7.78 9.92 16.09
C PRO A 73 6.37 9.37 16.31
N SER A 74 5.94 9.21 17.56
CA SER A 74 4.64 8.65 17.92
C SER A 74 3.49 9.57 17.49
N LEU A 75 3.64 10.90 17.58
CA LEU A 75 2.63 11.85 17.11
C LEU A 75 2.51 11.79 15.58
N LEU A 76 3.63 11.74 14.86
CA LEU A 76 3.63 11.59 13.41
C LEU A 76 2.97 10.28 12.96
N ALA A 77 3.30 9.17 13.63
CA ALA A 77 2.69 7.87 13.37
C ALA A 77 1.17 7.90 13.59
N PHE A 78 0.71 8.48 14.70
CA PHE A 78 -0.71 8.65 14.98
C PHE A 78 -1.42 9.47 13.89
N ILE A 79 -0.86 10.60 13.47
CA ILE A 79 -1.43 11.44 12.40
C ILE A 79 -1.54 10.66 11.09
N LEU A 80 -0.50 9.91 10.72
CA LEU A 80 -0.47 9.13 9.49
C LEU A 80 -1.51 8.01 9.49
N VAL A 81 -1.59 7.23 10.58
CA VAL A 81 -2.58 6.15 10.70
C VAL A 81 -3.98 6.72 10.74
N SER A 82 -4.25 7.71 11.60
CA SER A 82 -5.57 8.34 11.68
C SER A 82 -6.05 8.87 10.32
N LYS A 83 -5.15 9.47 9.52
CA LYS A 83 -5.50 10.01 8.21
C LYS A 83 -5.70 8.93 7.16
N TYR A 84 -4.79 7.95 7.06
CA TYR A 84 -4.73 7.04 5.92
C TYR A 84 -5.36 5.68 6.20
N ASP A 85 -5.38 5.21 7.45
CA ASP A 85 -6.00 3.95 7.85
C ASP A 85 -7.39 4.16 8.48
N ASP A 86 -7.51 5.09 9.45
CA ASP A 86 -8.78 5.43 10.09
C ASP A 86 -9.64 6.40 9.25
N HIS A 87 -9.09 6.86 8.13
CA HIS A 87 -9.75 7.75 7.15
C HIS A 87 -10.20 9.11 7.71
N LEU A 88 -9.60 9.60 8.80
CA LEU A 88 -9.96 10.89 9.38
C LEU A 88 -9.44 12.05 8.52
N PRO A 89 -10.30 13.00 8.11
CA PRO A 89 -9.85 14.25 7.52
C PRO A 89 -9.02 15.06 8.54
N LEU A 90 -8.00 15.78 8.06
CA LEU A 90 -7.08 16.49 8.95
C LEU A 90 -7.78 17.56 9.82
N TYR A 91 -8.84 18.21 9.31
CA TYR A 91 -9.58 19.17 10.11
C TYR A 91 -10.25 18.53 11.34
N ARG A 92 -10.70 17.25 11.26
CA ARG A 92 -11.21 16.50 12.42
C ARG A 92 -10.08 16.15 13.39
N LEU A 93 -8.89 15.84 12.88
CA LEU A 93 -7.74 15.64 13.75
C LEU A 93 -7.34 16.93 14.48
N ASN A 94 -7.41 18.09 13.82
CA ASN A 94 -7.23 19.38 14.46
C ASN A 94 -8.21 19.55 15.62
N GLU A 95 -9.51 19.31 15.40
CA GLU A 95 -10.53 19.37 16.47
C GLU A 95 -10.25 18.39 17.63
N ILE A 96 -9.74 17.18 17.32
CA ILE A 96 -9.35 16.20 18.34
C ILE A 96 -8.19 16.74 19.16
N PHE A 97 -7.14 17.27 18.52
CA PHE A 97 -5.99 17.85 19.21
C PHE A 97 -6.36 19.07 20.04
N ALA A 98 -7.26 19.93 19.54
CA ALA A 98 -7.76 21.07 20.30
C ALA A 98 -8.45 20.62 21.60
N ARG A 99 -9.26 19.55 21.55
CA ARG A 99 -9.86 18.96 22.78
C ARG A 99 -8.81 18.35 23.74
N MET A 100 -7.65 17.96 23.22
CA MET A 100 -6.52 17.48 24.01
C MET A 100 -5.62 18.63 24.53
N GLY A 101 -5.97 19.88 24.25
CA GLY A 101 -5.25 21.08 24.68
C GLY A 101 -4.09 21.50 23.75
N ALA A 102 -4.08 21.04 22.48
CA ALA A 102 -3.07 21.42 21.48
C ALA A 102 -3.76 21.99 20.23
N ASP A 103 -3.48 23.24 19.93
CA ASP A 103 -3.91 23.90 18.69
C ASP A 103 -2.84 23.66 17.60
N ILE A 104 -3.16 22.78 16.66
CA ILE A 104 -2.26 22.39 15.56
C ILE A 104 -2.96 22.73 14.24
N PRO A 105 -2.54 23.78 13.51
CA PRO A 105 -3.18 24.17 12.26
C PRO A 105 -3.21 23.05 11.20
N ASP A 106 -4.27 22.97 10.41
CA ASP A 106 -4.41 21.98 9.32
C ASP A 106 -3.23 22.01 8.36
N THR A 107 -2.69 23.21 8.07
CA THR A 107 -1.50 23.36 7.20
C THR A 107 -0.26 22.67 7.78
N THR A 108 -0.11 22.69 9.10
CA THR A 108 0.96 21.99 9.81
C THR A 108 0.77 20.47 9.72
N LEU A 109 -0.45 19.97 9.90
CA LEU A 109 -0.76 18.56 9.76
C LEU A 109 -0.50 18.06 8.33
N VAL A 110 -0.86 18.85 7.32
CA VAL A 110 -0.55 18.56 5.90
C VAL A 110 0.96 18.50 5.65
N ASP A 111 1.73 19.49 6.17
CA ASP A 111 3.19 19.52 6.04
C ASP A 111 3.82 18.32 6.73
N TRP A 112 3.41 17.98 7.94
CA TRP A 112 3.92 16.81 8.65
C TRP A 112 3.66 15.50 7.91
N CYS A 113 2.47 15.30 7.33
CA CYS A 113 2.20 14.13 6.50
C CYS A 113 3.16 14.04 5.31
N GLY A 114 3.33 15.15 4.57
CA GLY A 114 4.20 15.20 3.39
C GLY A 114 5.68 15.00 3.74
N ARG A 115 6.16 15.64 4.81
CA ARG A 115 7.56 15.53 5.27
C ARG A 115 7.86 14.14 5.84
N SER A 116 6.94 13.55 6.61
CA SER A 116 7.08 12.17 7.09
C SER A 116 7.24 11.20 5.93
N MET A 117 6.42 11.32 4.88
CA MET A 117 6.53 10.42 3.72
C MET A 117 7.80 10.67 2.90
N ARG A 118 8.36 11.88 2.90
CA ARG A 118 9.69 12.13 2.34
C ARG A 118 10.78 11.42 3.13
N THR A 119 10.74 11.52 4.46
CA THR A 119 11.68 10.81 5.35
C THR A 119 11.57 9.29 5.19
N LEU A 120 10.36 8.75 5.03
CA LEU A 120 10.09 7.32 4.88
C LEU A 120 10.27 6.79 3.44
N THR A 121 10.62 7.65 2.47
CA THR A 121 10.80 7.23 1.07
C THR A 121 11.78 6.06 0.92
N PRO A 122 12.95 6.00 1.59
CA PRO A 122 13.86 4.86 1.47
C PRO A 122 13.22 3.53 1.89
N LEU A 123 12.36 3.52 2.92
CA LEU A 123 11.61 2.34 3.33
C LEU A 123 10.58 1.94 2.27
N VAL A 124 9.84 2.91 1.73
CA VAL A 124 8.88 2.65 0.63
C VAL A 124 9.57 2.04 -0.59
N ASP A 125 10.76 2.53 -0.92
CA ASP A 125 11.55 2.03 -2.06
C ASP A 125 12.02 0.60 -1.82
N LEU A 126 12.46 0.27 -0.60
CA LEU A 126 12.84 -1.10 -0.21
C LEU A 126 11.66 -2.06 -0.29
N ILE A 127 10.51 -1.70 0.32
CA ILE A 127 9.27 -2.50 0.23
C ILE A 127 8.88 -2.70 -1.23
N SER A 128 8.92 -1.63 -2.02
CA SER A 128 8.55 -1.68 -3.44
C SER A 128 9.47 -2.62 -4.22
N LYS A 129 10.77 -2.50 -4.03
CA LYS A 129 11.75 -3.37 -4.68
C LYS A 129 11.52 -4.83 -4.33
N GLU A 130 11.34 -5.14 -3.06
CA GLU A 130 11.13 -6.51 -2.57
C GLU A 130 9.84 -7.14 -3.14
N ILE A 131 8.74 -6.39 -3.17
CA ILE A 131 7.46 -6.90 -3.67
C ILE A 131 7.48 -7.03 -5.20
N LEU A 132 8.02 -6.06 -5.92
CA LEU A 132 8.07 -6.07 -7.38
C LEU A 132 9.08 -7.08 -7.96
N LEU A 133 9.98 -7.64 -7.14
CA LEU A 133 10.83 -8.77 -7.51
C LEU A 133 10.12 -10.14 -7.44
N SER A 134 8.88 -10.18 -6.95
CA SER A 134 8.08 -11.40 -6.95
C SER A 134 7.83 -11.89 -8.39
N ASP A 135 7.72 -13.19 -8.56
CA ASP A 135 7.32 -13.81 -9.84
C ASP A 135 5.81 -13.83 -10.07
N ARG A 136 5.03 -13.30 -9.11
CA ARG A 136 3.58 -13.21 -9.18
C ARG A 136 3.05 -12.03 -8.38
N LEU A 137 2.18 -11.23 -9.00
CA LEU A 137 1.55 -10.08 -8.39
C LEU A 137 0.05 -10.05 -8.72
N HIS A 138 -0.73 -9.55 -7.77
CA HIS A 138 -2.08 -9.10 -7.99
C HIS A 138 -2.07 -7.58 -8.23
N ALA A 139 -2.86 -7.10 -9.19
CA ALA A 139 -2.93 -5.67 -9.51
C ALA A 139 -4.37 -5.18 -9.62
N ASP A 140 -4.59 -3.95 -9.15
CA ASP A 140 -5.88 -3.25 -9.29
C ASP A 140 -5.63 -1.74 -9.30
N ASP A 141 -6.63 -0.94 -9.74
CA ASP A 141 -6.59 0.51 -9.68
C ASP A 141 -7.92 1.13 -9.24
N THR A 142 -7.85 2.28 -8.60
CA THR A 142 -9.04 3.03 -8.21
C THR A 142 -8.88 4.53 -8.48
N PRO A 143 -9.97 5.24 -8.87
CA PRO A 143 -9.92 6.68 -9.05
C PRO A 143 -9.75 7.40 -7.73
N VAL A 144 -9.03 8.52 -7.76
CA VAL A 144 -8.91 9.47 -6.66
C VAL A 144 -9.08 10.88 -7.18
N ARG A 145 -9.91 11.69 -6.50
CA ARG A 145 -10.12 13.08 -6.88
C ARG A 145 -8.94 13.95 -6.45
N MET A 146 -8.50 14.82 -7.36
CA MET A 146 -7.41 15.75 -7.19
C MET A 146 -7.91 17.18 -7.38
N LEU A 147 -7.38 18.11 -6.59
CA LEU A 147 -7.64 19.54 -6.79
C LEU A 147 -6.73 20.08 -7.91
N ASP A 148 -7.32 20.67 -8.93
CA ASP A 148 -6.60 21.30 -10.03
C ASP A 148 -6.65 22.82 -9.90
N ARG A 149 -5.60 23.39 -9.30
CA ARG A 149 -5.48 24.84 -9.10
C ARG A 149 -5.20 25.62 -10.39
N SER A 150 -4.86 24.95 -11.50
CA SER A 150 -4.61 25.61 -12.79
C SER A 150 -5.89 26.01 -13.50
N ARG A 151 -7.02 25.38 -13.17
CA ARG A 151 -8.32 25.70 -13.76
C ARG A 151 -9.01 26.81 -12.99
N ARG A 152 -8.98 28.03 -13.50
CA ARG A 152 -9.79 29.18 -13.03
C ARG A 152 -11.24 29.01 -13.48
N ALA A 153 -11.98 28.07 -12.95
CA ALA A 153 -13.39 27.91 -13.28
C ALA A 153 -14.26 28.09 -12.04
N SER A 154 -15.37 28.79 -12.15
CA SER A 154 -16.36 28.91 -11.10
C SER A 154 -17.18 27.61 -10.95
N GLY A 155 -17.23 27.08 -9.73
CA GLY A 155 -17.99 25.88 -9.36
C GLY A 155 -17.11 24.73 -8.86
N PHE A 156 -17.64 23.97 -7.89
CA PHE A 156 -16.93 22.92 -7.15
C PHE A 156 -16.34 21.83 -8.06
N ASP A 157 -17.06 21.40 -9.10
CA ASP A 157 -16.62 20.29 -9.98
C ASP A 157 -15.61 20.72 -11.06
N LYS A 158 -15.46 22.02 -11.33
CA LYS A 158 -14.61 22.52 -12.41
C LYS A 158 -13.12 22.56 -12.07
N ASN A 159 -12.79 22.52 -10.75
CA ASN A 159 -11.41 22.52 -10.25
C ASN A 159 -10.96 21.12 -9.80
N VAL A 160 -11.66 20.08 -10.24
CA VAL A 160 -11.38 18.70 -9.86
C VAL A 160 -10.93 17.92 -11.11
N ARG A 161 -9.89 17.12 -10.95
CA ARG A 161 -9.49 16.12 -11.93
C ARG A 161 -9.38 14.76 -11.26
N GLU A 162 -9.44 13.71 -12.07
CA GLU A 162 -9.27 12.34 -11.61
C GLU A 162 -7.84 11.89 -11.83
N GLY A 163 -7.19 11.47 -10.76
CA GLY A 163 -5.98 10.66 -10.76
C GLY A 163 -6.30 9.21 -10.43
N ARG A 164 -5.27 8.38 -10.37
CA ARG A 164 -5.39 6.95 -10.05
C ARG A 164 -4.41 6.53 -8.97
N ILE A 165 -4.87 5.65 -8.10
CA ILE A 165 -4.01 4.84 -7.24
C ILE A 165 -4.04 3.42 -7.78
N TRP A 166 -2.85 2.88 -8.02
CA TRP A 166 -2.59 1.50 -8.42
C TRP A 166 -2.08 0.74 -7.23
N VAL A 167 -2.44 -0.52 -7.09
CA VAL A 167 -1.87 -1.43 -6.10
C VAL A 167 -1.28 -2.66 -6.76
N TYR A 168 -0.15 -3.11 -6.25
CA TYR A 168 0.51 -4.37 -6.61
C TYR A 168 0.72 -5.15 -5.32
N VAL A 169 0.15 -6.36 -5.23
CA VAL A 169 0.13 -7.15 -3.99
C VAL A 169 0.81 -8.49 -4.21
N ARG A 170 1.72 -8.84 -3.32
CA ARG A 170 2.24 -10.18 -3.13
C ARG A 170 1.55 -10.80 -1.92
N ASP A 171 0.92 -11.95 -2.10
CA ASP A 171 0.37 -12.75 -1.00
C ASP A 171 0.49 -14.23 -1.33
N ASP A 172 1.46 -14.89 -0.71
CA ASP A 172 1.78 -16.29 -0.92
C ASP A 172 1.11 -17.24 0.10
N ARG A 173 0.41 -16.67 1.10
CA ARG A 173 -0.24 -17.44 2.18
C ARG A 173 -1.30 -18.43 1.68
N PRO A 174 -2.11 -18.14 0.63
CA PRO A 174 -3.14 -19.06 0.17
C PRO A 174 -2.64 -20.44 -0.31
N TRP A 175 -1.35 -20.54 -0.67
CA TRP A 175 -0.71 -21.76 -1.13
C TRP A 175 0.49 -22.18 -0.25
N ALA A 176 0.47 -21.76 1.03
CA ALA A 176 1.51 -22.03 2.03
C ALA A 176 2.93 -21.54 1.64
N GLY A 177 3.01 -20.51 0.79
CA GLY A 177 4.28 -19.86 0.45
C GLY A 177 4.86 -19.08 1.63
N THR A 178 6.19 -18.97 1.68
CA THR A 178 6.94 -18.40 2.81
C THR A 178 7.30 -16.93 2.62
N SER A 179 7.11 -16.36 1.43
CA SER A 179 7.43 -14.95 1.17
C SER A 179 6.49 -14.04 1.97
N PRO A 180 7.03 -13.02 2.67
CA PRO A 180 6.20 -12.08 3.41
C PRO A 180 5.18 -11.38 2.50
N PRO A 181 3.91 -11.28 2.90
CA PRO A 181 2.92 -10.56 2.12
C PRO A 181 3.20 -9.06 2.17
N GLY A 182 2.79 -8.33 1.12
CA GLY A 182 2.95 -6.89 1.08
C GLY A 182 2.23 -6.25 -0.10
N ALA A 183 2.03 -4.93 -0.02
CA ALA A 183 1.32 -4.15 -1.03
C ALA A 183 2.09 -2.88 -1.38
N VAL A 184 2.28 -2.63 -2.66
CA VAL A 184 2.89 -1.41 -3.20
C VAL A 184 1.81 -0.57 -3.85
N TYR A 185 1.67 0.66 -3.40
CA TYR A 185 0.77 1.63 -4.01
C TYR A 185 1.54 2.65 -4.83
N ARG A 186 0.99 3.01 -5.98
CA ARG A 186 1.53 4.04 -6.88
C ARG A 186 0.43 5.02 -7.26
N PHE A 187 0.77 6.29 -7.28
CA PHE A 187 -0.11 7.33 -7.79
C PHE A 187 0.22 7.67 -9.23
N SER A 188 -0.82 7.92 -10.05
CA SER A 188 -0.65 8.53 -11.35
C SER A 188 -1.72 9.61 -11.63
N PRO A 189 -1.39 10.62 -12.45
CA PRO A 189 -2.32 11.70 -12.75
C PRO A 189 -3.47 11.30 -13.69
N ASP A 190 -3.40 10.11 -14.27
CA ASP A 190 -4.37 9.55 -15.23
C ASP A 190 -4.36 8.01 -15.19
N ARG A 191 -5.26 7.38 -15.99
CA ARG A 191 -5.38 5.91 -16.12
C ARG A 191 -4.73 5.37 -17.40
N LYS A 192 -3.76 6.03 -17.98
CA LYS A 192 -3.14 5.55 -19.23
C LYS A 192 -2.32 4.28 -19.02
N GLY A 193 -2.29 3.40 -20.03
CA GLY A 193 -1.52 2.15 -20.00
C GLY A 193 0.00 2.32 -19.84
N GLU A 194 0.54 3.53 -20.14
CA GLU A 194 1.94 3.88 -19.86
C GLU A 194 2.28 3.76 -18.36
N ARG A 195 1.29 4.01 -17.47
CA ARG A 195 1.50 4.02 -16.01
C ARG A 195 1.85 2.64 -15.48
N PRO A 196 1.01 1.59 -15.66
CA PRO A 196 1.40 0.26 -15.21
C PRO A 196 2.64 -0.28 -15.94
N ARG A 197 2.92 0.10 -17.18
CA ARG A 197 4.17 -0.27 -17.87
C ARG A 197 5.40 0.30 -17.20
N GLU A 198 5.34 1.57 -16.76
CA GLU A 198 6.43 2.20 -16.01
C GLU A 198 6.61 1.56 -14.63
N HIS A 199 5.50 1.30 -13.93
CA HIS A 199 5.55 0.69 -12.60
C HIS A 199 6.13 -0.72 -12.61
N LEU A 200 5.85 -1.49 -13.66
CA LEU A 200 6.17 -2.91 -13.81
C LEU A 200 7.27 -3.20 -14.86
N LYS A 201 8.04 -2.18 -15.25
CA LYS A 201 9.05 -2.28 -16.33
C LYS A 201 10.08 -3.42 -16.12
N ASP A 202 10.41 -3.70 -14.87
CA ASP A 202 11.39 -4.74 -14.49
C ASP A 202 10.70 -6.01 -13.97
N PHE A 203 9.38 -6.05 -13.92
CA PHE A 203 8.63 -7.22 -13.46
C PHE A 203 8.60 -8.32 -14.51
N LYS A 204 8.82 -9.55 -14.06
CA LYS A 204 8.72 -10.76 -14.87
C LYS A 204 7.96 -11.83 -14.10
N GLY A 205 6.91 -12.38 -14.72
CA GLY A 205 6.12 -13.41 -14.05
C GLY A 205 4.63 -13.34 -14.37
N ILE A 206 3.78 -13.65 -13.40
CA ILE A 206 2.33 -13.69 -13.55
C ILE A 206 1.71 -12.43 -12.93
N LEU A 207 0.95 -11.69 -13.72
CA LEU A 207 0.16 -10.55 -13.26
C LEU A 207 -1.31 -10.92 -13.26
N GLN A 208 -1.92 -10.98 -12.08
CA GLN A 208 -3.35 -11.21 -11.91
C GLN A 208 -4.08 -9.88 -11.73
N ALA A 209 -4.96 -9.55 -12.67
CA ALA A 209 -5.69 -8.30 -12.67
C ALA A 209 -7.11 -8.46 -13.22
N ASP A 210 -7.91 -7.39 -13.12
CA ASP A 210 -9.06 -7.24 -13.99
C ASP A 210 -8.60 -7.08 -15.46
N ALA A 211 -9.46 -7.30 -16.41
CA ALA A 211 -9.11 -7.20 -17.82
C ALA A 211 -8.99 -5.74 -18.31
N TYR A 212 -8.46 -4.85 -17.50
CA TYR A 212 -8.21 -3.48 -17.91
C TYR A 212 -7.21 -3.42 -19.08
N ALA A 213 -7.66 -2.82 -20.20
CA ALA A 213 -6.86 -2.77 -21.43
C ALA A 213 -5.48 -2.11 -21.28
N GLY A 214 -5.28 -1.29 -20.25
CA GLY A 214 -3.97 -0.67 -19.95
C GLY A 214 -2.88 -1.65 -19.55
N PHE A 215 -3.22 -2.89 -19.16
CA PHE A 215 -2.26 -3.95 -18.91
C PHE A 215 -1.89 -4.76 -20.16
N ASN A 216 -2.68 -4.65 -21.26
CA ASN A 216 -2.50 -5.51 -22.43
C ASN A 216 -1.09 -5.43 -23.05
N ASP A 217 -0.44 -4.26 -22.98
CA ASP A 217 0.90 -4.09 -23.54
C ASP A 217 1.98 -4.83 -22.73
N LEU A 218 1.73 -5.13 -21.44
CA LEU A 218 2.64 -5.92 -20.60
C LEU A 218 2.68 -7.40 -21.02
N TYR A 219 1.59 -7.90 -21.60
CA TYR A 219 1.43 -9.31 -22.01
C TYR A 219 1.93 -9.59 -23.41
N LYS A 220 2.37 -8.55 -24.15
CA LYS A 220 2.91 -8.69 -25.50
C LYS A 220 4.37 -9.14 -25.44
N PRO A 221 4.81 -9.91 -26.45
CA PRO A 221 6.23 -10.23 -26.60
C PRO A 221 7.06 -8.95 -26.81
N ASP A 222 8.29 -8.98 -26.33
CA ASP A 222 9.27 -7.93 -26.58
C ASP A 222 9.82 -8.00 -28.03
N GLN A 223 10.79 -7.14 -28.36
CA GLN A 223 11.41 -7.10 -29.68
C GLN A 223 12.14 -8.41 -30.07
N LYS A 224 12.45 -9.27 -29.09
CA LYS A 224 13.08 -10.59 -29.29
C LYS A 224 12.06 -11.73 -29.37
N GLY A 225 10.78 -11.43 -29.13
CA GLY A 225 9.70 -12.41 -29.09
C GLY A 225 9.45 -13.02 -27.71
N ASP A 226 10.12 -12.54 -26.66
CA ASP A 226 9.99 -13.07 -25.31
C ASP A 226 8.80 -12.44 -24.58
N ILE A 227 7.93 -13.28 -23.98
CA ILE A 227 6.83 -12.85 -23.12
C ILE A 227 7.32 -12.84 -21.68
N HIS A 228 7.47 -11.66 -21.09
CA HIS A 228 7.95 -11.50 -19.73
C HIS A 228 6.84 -11.56 -18.69
N VAL A 229 5.62 -11.17 -19.03
CA VAL A 229 4.47 -11.13 -18.12
C VAL A 229 3.33 -11.97 -18.68
N ARG A 230 2.88 -12.96 -17.91
CA ARG A 230 1.71 -13.79 -18.23
C ARG A 230 0.48 -13.23 -17.54
N GLU A 231 -0.63 -13.15 -18.27
CA GLU A 231 -1.92 -12.71 -17.72
C GLU A 231 -2.57 -13.84 -16.92
N ALA A 232 -3.08 -13.50 -15.71
CA ALA A 232 -4.05 -14.31 -14.99
C ALA A 232 -5.34 -13.50 -14.81
N ALA A 233 -6.47 -14.04 -15.27
CA ALA A 233 -7.74 -13.34 -15.22
C ALA A 233 -8.47 -13.56 -13.88
N CYS A 234 -9.45 -12.72 -13.59
CA CYS A 234 -10.25 -12.75 -12.37
C CYS A 234 -11.63 -13.35 -12.63
N TRP A 235 -11.91 -14.54 -12.09
CA TRP A 235 -13.23 -15.17 -12.18
C TRP A 235 -14.31 -14.40 -11.42
N ALA A 236 -13.97 -13.67 -10.35
CA ALA A 236 -14.95 -12.83 -9.65
C ALA A 236 -15.51 -11.72 -10.56
N HIS A 237 -14.67 -11.12 -11.42
CA HIS A 237 -15.10 -10.14 -12.42
C HIS A 237 -16.03 -10.77 -13.46
N ALA A 238 -15.64 -11.91 -14.02
CA ALA A 238 -16.50 -12.64 -14.96
C ALA A 238 -17.85 -13.02 -14.33
N ARG A 239 -17.83 -13.52 -13.09
CA ARG A 239 -19.02 -13.88 -12.33
C ARG A 239 -19.95 -12.68 -12.10
N ARG A 240 -19.40 -11.49 -11.86
CA ARG A 240 -20.18 -10.25 -11.65
C ARG A 240 -21.02 -9.90 -12.88
N GLU A 241 -20.47 -10.01 -14.08
CA GLU A 241 -21.22 -9.74 -15.33
C GLU A 241 -22.47 -10.63 -15.46
N PHE A 242 -22.36 -11.93 -15.16
CA PHE A 242 -23.50 -12.85 -15.15
C PHE A 242 -24.48 -12.55 -14.02
N HIS A 243 -23.99 -12.20 -12.83
CA HIS A 243 -24.83 -11.88 -11.69
C HIS A 243 -25.67 -10.61 -11.94
N ASP A 244 -25.06 -9.56 -12.47
CA ASP A 244 -25.74 -8.31 -12.73
C ASP A 244 -26.78 -8.49 -13.84
N PHE A 245 -26.47 -9.27 -14.88
CA PHE A 245 -27.42 -9.63 -15.93
C PHE A 245 -28.59 -10.48 -15.39
N TRP A 246 -28.31 -11.50 -14.57
CA TRP A 246 -29.34 -12.31 -13.95
C TRP A 246 -30.27 -11.50 -13.06
N LYS A 247 -29.71 -10.63 -12.24
CA LYS A 247 -30.46 -9.75 -11.34
C LYS A 247 -31.44 -8.82 -12.09
N LEU A 248 -31.06 -8.38 -13.28
CA LEU A 248 -31.89 -7.48 -14.10
C LEU A 248 -32.93 -8.22 -14.93
N SER A 249 -32.61 -9.42 -15.44
CA SER A 249 -33.42 -10.11 -16.45
C SER A 249 -34.08 -11.38 -15.97
N GLY A 250 -33.67 -11.96 -14.84
CA GLY A 250 -34.11 -13.30 -14.39
C GLY A 250 -33.64 -14.43 -15.30
N SER A 251 -32.62 -14.22 -16.15
CA SER A 251 -32.18 -15.22 -17.16
C SER A 251 -31.71 -16.53 -16.54
N GLU A 252 -32.31 -17.64 -16.92
CA GLU A 252 -31.90 -18.98 -16.49
C GLU A 252 -30.50 -19.34 -17.02
N ILE A 253 -30.12 -18.86 -18.21
CA ILE A 253 -28.75 -19.05 -18.75
C ILE A 253 -27.72 -18.36 -17.87
N ALA A 254 -27.99 -17.13 -17.42
CA ALA A 254 -27.09 -16.41 -16.52
C ALA A 254 -27.00 -17.09 -15.15
N LYS A 255 -28.11 -17.61 -14.64
CA LYS A 255 -28.15 -18.38 -13.39
C LYS A 255 -27.32 -19.66 -13.51
N GLU A 256 -27.48 -20.43 -14.58
CA GLU A 256 -26.67 -21.61 -14.84
C GLU A 256 -25.18 -21.30 -14.94
N ALA A 257 -24.82 -20.17 -15.60
CA ALA A 257 -23.42 -19.72 -15.61
C ALA A 257 -22.89 -19.47 -14.19
N LEU A 258 -23.66 -18.83 -13.32
CA LEU A 258 -23.30 -18.58 -11.93
C LEU A 258 -23.11 -19.88 -11.13
N GLU A 259 -23.97 -20.87 -11.34
CA GLU A 259 -23.87 -22.20 -10.68
C GLU A 259 -22.62 -22.94 -11.15
N ARG A 260 -22.33 -22.95 -12.44
CA ARG A 260 -21.12 -23.58 -13.01
C ARG A 260 -19.84 -22.91 -12.53
N ILE A 261 -19.81 -21.58 -12.45
CA ILE A 261 -18.68 -20.82 -11.89
C ILE A 261 -18.57 -21.08 -10.37
N GLY A 262 -19.71 -21.14 -9.65
CA GLY A 262 -19.76 -21.46 -8.23
C GLY A 262 -19.09 -22.79 -7.91
N ALA A 263 -19.32 -23.81 -8.73
CA ALA A 263 -18.69 -25.11 -8.56
C ALA A 263 -17.15 -25.12 -8.67
N LEU A 264 -16.54 -24.10 -9.33
CA LEU A 264 -15.09 -23.92 -9.30
C LEU A 264 -14.64 -23.32 -7.96
N TYR A 265 -15.41 -22.38 -7.39
CA TYR A 265 -15.13 -21.80 -6.07
C TYR A 265 -15.27 -22.82 -4.94
N ASP A 266 -16.24 -23.73 -5.02
CA ASP A 266 -16.42 -24.81 -4.03
C ASP A 266 -15.16 -25.70 -3.96
N ILE A 267 -14.50 -25.94 -5.08
CA ILE A 267 -13.24 -26.69 -5.13
C ILE A 267 -12.10 -25.86 -4.50
N GLU A 268 -12.03 -24.58 -4.81
CA GLU A 268 -11.01 -23.67 -4.25
C GLU A 268 -11.05 -23.59 -2.72
N GLU A 269 -12.25 -23.61 -2.12
CA GLU A 269 -12.39 -23.62 -0.66
C GLU A 269 -11.82 -24.89 -0.03
N GLN A 270 -11.95 -26.05 -0.70
CA GLN A 270 -11.43 -27.34 -0.22
C GLN A 270 -9.90 -27.42 -0.24
N ILE A 271 -9.25 -26.68 -1.15
CA ILE A 271 -7.78 -26.70 -1.33
C ILE A 271 -7.06 -25.51 -0.72
N LYS A 272 -7.75 -24.73 0.07
CA LYS A 272 -7.19 -23.56 0.75
C LYS A 272 -6.11 -23.98 1.74
N GLY A 273 -4.94 -23.34 1.64
CA GLY A 273 -3.80 -23.63 2.51
C GLY A 273 -2.96 -24.87 2.12
N LEU A 274 -3.36 -25.60 1.07
CA LEU A 274 -2.51 -26.66 0.50
C LEU A 274 -1.34 -26.04 -0.28
N SER A 275 -0.29 -26.83 -0.45
CA SER A 275 0.87 -26.46 -1.28
C SER A 275 0.47 -26.19 -2.73
N ALA A 276 1.30 -25.45 -3.46
CA ALA A 276 1.05 -25.15 -4.87
C ALA A 276 0.90 -26.42 -5.73
N GLU A 277 1.68 -27.46 -5.43
CA GLU A 277 1.64 -28.72 -6.17
C GLU A 277 0.33 -29.50 -5.89
N GLU A 278 -0.08 -29.61 -4.62
CA GLU A 278 -1.34 -30.23 -4.24
C GLU A 278 -2.54 -29.49 -4.83
N ARG A 279 -2.55 -28.17 -4.78
CA ARG A 279 -3.58 -27.34 -5.42
C ARG A 279 -3.68 -27.60 -6.90
N ARG A 280 -2.53 -27.61 -7.62
CA ARG A 280 -2.48 -27.92 -9.05
C ARG A 280 -3.05 -29.33 -9.34
N ALA A 281 -2.59 -30.34 -8.61
CA ALA A 281 -3.06 -31.72 -8.81
C ALA A 281 -4.59 -31.82 -8.61
N HIS A 282 -5.11 -31.22 -7.54
CA HIS A 282 -6.55 -31.23 -7.24
C HIS A 282 -7.37 -30.49 -8.32
N ARG A 283 -6.88 -29.33 -8.80
CA ARG A 283 -7.52 -28.55 -9.87
C ARG A 283 -7.52 -29.29 -11.20
N GLN A 284 -6.45 -30.00 -11.55
CA GLN A 284 -6.40 -30.80 -12.78
C GLN A 284 -7.44 -31.94 -12.74
N LEU A 285 -7.67 -32.54 -11.55
CA LEU A 285 -8.63 -33.62 -11.39
C LEU A 285 -10.08 -33.13 -11.34
N HIS A 286 -10.35 -32.03 -10.66
CA HIS A 286 -11.73 -31.63 -10.31
C HIS A 286 -12.18 -30.33 -11.01
N SER A 287 -11.32 -29.33 -11.15
CA SER A 287 -11.71 -28.03 -11.74
C SER A 287 -11.62 -28.03 -13.25
N LYS A 288 -10.59 -28.67 -13.83
CA LYS A 288 -10.39 -28.70 -15.28
C LYS A 288 -11.57 -29.31 -16.05
N PRO A 289 -12.12 -30.48 -15.66
CA PRO A 289 -13.29 -31.02 -16.35
C PRO A 289 -14.52 -30.12 -16.27
N LYS A 290 -14.71 -29.42 -15.14
CA LYS A 290 -15.80 -28.45 -14.99
C LYS A 290 -15.63 -27.23 -15.89
N PHE A 291 -14.40 -26.73 -16.03
CA PHE A 291 -14.09 -25.63 -16.95
C PHE A 291 -14.31 -26.05 -18.40
N GLU A 292 -13.84 -27.22 -18.80
CA GLU A 292 -14.05 -27.74 -20.17
C GLU A 292 -15.54 -27.92 -20.51
N ALA A 293 -16.32 -28.41 -19.56
CA ALA A 293 -17.78 -28.49 -19.69
C ALA A 293 -18.43 -27.10 -19.75
N PHE A 294 -17.95 -26.14 -18.96
CA PHE A 294 -18.40 -24.75 -19.06
C PHE A 294 -18.07 -24.13 -20.43
N GLU A 295 -16.86 -24.32 -20.92
CA GLU A 295 -16.42 -23.80 -22.21
C GLU A 295 -17.27 -24.32 -23.37
N LEU A 296 -17.54 -25.64 -23.38
CA LEU A 296 -18.40 -26.25 -24.40
C LEU A 296 -19.83 -25.70 -24.33
N TRP A 297 -20.40 -25.67 -23.13
CA TRP A 297 -21.74 -25.12 -22.90
C TRP A 297 -21.81 -23.62 -23.29
N ALA A 298 -20.84 -22.81 -22.93
CA ALA A 298 -20.80 -21.38 -23.26
C ALA A 298 -20.77 -21.13 -24.78
N LYS A 299 -20.08 -21.97 -25.55
CA LYS A 299 -20.07 -21.91 -27.01
C LYS A 299 -21.47 -22.23 -27.58
N GLN A 300 -22.14 -23.24 -27.05
CA GLN A 300 -23.53 -23.58 -27.44
C GLN A 300 -24.50 -22.44 -27.12
N GLN A 301 -24.35 -21.81 -25.93
CA GLN A 301 -25.22 -20.69 -25.58
C GLN A 301 -25.05 -19.49 -26.54
N LEU A 302 -23.82 -19.23 -26.99
CA LEU A 302 -23.53 -18.14 -27.93
C LEU A 302 -24.21 -18.32 -29.31
N GLU A 303 -24.59 -19.54 -29.69
CA GLU A 303 -25.32 -19.82 -30.92
C GLU A 303 -26.79 -19.42 -30.82
N ILE A 304 -27.39 -19.42 -29.62
CA ILE A 304 -28.82 -19.21 -29.40
C ILE A 304 -29.18 -17.85 -28.82
N ILE A 305 -28.23 -17.14 -28.16
CA ILE A 305 -28.46 -15.82 -27.60
C ILE A 305 -28.11 -14.70 -28.55
N SER A 306 -28.66 -13.50 -28.31
CA SER A 306 -28.33 -12.32 -29.11
C SER A 306 -26.85 -11.98 -29.04
N GLY A 307 -26.15 -12.01 -30.16
CA GLY A 307 -24.71 -11.79 -30.25
C GLY A 307 -24.23 -10.39 -29.79
N LYS A 308 -25.13 -9.38 -29.74
CA LYS A 308 -24.83 -8.02 -29.26
C LYS A 308 -25.21 -7.80 -27.79
N GLY A 309 -25.88 -8.76 -27.15
CA GLY A 309 -26.33 -8.64 -25.75
C GLY A 309 -25.20 -8.72 -24.74
N ASP A 310 -25.43 -8.21 -23.51
CA ASP A 310 -24.44 -8.20 -22.42
C ASP A 310 -24.09 -9.62 -21.96
N LEU A 311 -25.07 -10.54 -22.01
CA LEU A 311 -24.81 -11.96 -21.70
C LEU A 311 -23.79 -12.57 -22.69
N ALA A 312 -23.92 -12.27 -24.00
CA ALA A 312 -22.95 -12.73 -24.98
C ALA A 312 -21.56 -12.08 -24.82
N LYS A 313 -21.50 -10.83 -24.35
CA LYS A 313 -20.23 -10.17 -24.00
C LYS A 313 -19.56 -10.89 -22.83
N ALA A 314 -20.31 -11.25 -21.77
CA ALA A 314 -19.78 -11.98 -20.62
C ALA A 314 -19.19 -13.34 -21.02
N PHE A 315 -19.85 -14.11 -21.88
CA PHE A 315 -19.29 -15.36 -22.40
C PHE A 315 -18.02 -15.12 -23.23
N ARG A 316 -18.06 -14.16 -24.17
CA ARG A 316 -16.88 -13.85 -25.01
C ARG A 316 -15.71 -13.35 -24.21
N TYR A 317 -15.93 -12.62 -23.12
CA TYR A 317 -14.90 -12.18 -22.23
C TYR A 317 -14.07 -13.36 -21.69
N ILE A 318 -14.73 -14.44 -21.24
CA ILE A 318 -14.03 -15.64 -20.78
C ILE A 318 -13.38 -16.40 -21.93
N LEU A 319 -14.12 -16.63 -23.01
CA LEU A 319 -13.65 -17.47 -24.12
C LEU A 319 -12.47 -16.83 -24.88
N SER A 320 -12.47 -15.50 -25.05
CA SER A 320 -11.38 -14.79 -25.73
C SER A 320 -10.10 -14.70 -24.90
N ARG A 321 -10.19 -14.91 -23.56
CA ARG A 321 -9.08 -14.89 -22.62
C ARG A 321 -8.86 -16.25 -21.97
N ARG A 322 -9.18 -17.33 -22.70
CA ARG A 322 -9.15 -18.70 -22.20
C ARG A 322 -7.87 -19.02 -21.42
N GLU A 323 -6.71 -18.69 -21.99
CA GLU A 323 -5.42 -18.96 -21.35
C GLU A 323 -5.27 -18.26 -20.00
N ALA A 324 -5.69 -17.00 -19.89
CA ALA A 324 -5.66 -16.25 -18.66
C ALA A 324 -6.65 -16.80 -17.60
N PHE A 325 -7.84 -17.28 -18.03
CA PHE A 325 -8.83 -17.88 -17.15
C PHE A 325 -8.49 -19.31 -16.72
N THR A 326 -7.62 -20.01 -17.44
CA THR A 326 -7.21 -21.39 -17.13
C THR A 326 -5.84 -21.44 -16.45
N LEU A 327 -5.11 -20.33 -16.34
CA LEU A 327 -3.77 -20.34 -15.77
C LEU A 327 -3.73 -20.88 -14.33
N PHE A 328 -4.78 -20.64 -13.53
CA PHE A 328 -4.89 -21.19 -12.18
C PHE A 328 -4.95 -22.72 -12.14
N LEU A 329 -5.42 -23.37 -13.21
CA LEU A 329 -5.42 -24.82 -13.33
C LEU A 329 -4.01 -25.37 -13.51
N GLU A 330 -3.11 -24.59 -14.13
CA GLU A 330 -1.76 -24.98 -14.51
C GLU A 330 -0.72 -24.65 -13.43
N ASP A 331 -0.93 -23.57 -12.70
CA ASP A 331 -0.07 -23.10 -11.62
C ASP A 331 -0.86 -23.00 -10.30
N GLY A 332 -0.54 -23.86 -9.35
CA GLY A 332 -1.21 -23.91 -8.06
C GLY A 332 -1.06 -22.64 -7.21
N ARG A 333 -0.11 -21.78 -7.53
CA ARG A 333 0.14 -20.49 -6.87
C ARG A 333 -0.83 -19.40 -7.34
N VAL A 334 -1.38 -19.52 -8.53
CA VAL A 334 -2.35 -18.57 -9.08
C VAL A 334 -3.69 -18.73 -8.38
N ALA A 335 -4.28 -17.62 -7.92
CA ALA A 335 -5.61 -17.62 -7.36
C ALA A 335 -6.69 -17.67 -8.45
N ILE A 336 -7.89 -18.15 -8.15
CA ILE A 336 -9.02 -18.13 -9.08
C ILE A 336 -9.49 -16.69 -9.34
N ASP A 337 -9.28 -15.78 -8.40
CA ASP A 337 -9.73 -14.39 -8.49
C ASP A 337 -8.68 -13.38 -8.00
N ASN A 338 -8.97 -12.10 -8.20
CA ASN A 338 -8.13 -10.98 -7.80
C ASN A 338 -8.56 -10.30 -6.48
N ASN A 339 -9.31 -10.99 -5.64
CA ASN A 339 -9.87 -10.43 -4.40
C ASN A 339 -8.78 -9.90 -3.44
N VAL A 340 -7.55 -10.35 -3.56
CA VAL A 340 -6.41 -9.86 -2.78
C VAL A 340 -6.16 -8.39 -3.09
N ALA A 341 -6.08 -8.01 -4.36
CA ALA A 341 -5.90 -6.61 -4.77
C ALA A 341 -7.15 -5.77 -4.50
N GLU A 342 -8.36 -6.31 -4.72
CA GLU A 342 -9.61 -5.62 -4.39
C GLU A 342 -9.69 -5.28 -2.90
N ARG A 343 -9.30 -6.20 -2.00
CA ARG A 343 -9.24 -5.94 -0.55
C ARG A 343 -8.21 -4.87 -0.21
N ALA A 344 -7.04 -4.89 -0.85
CA ALA A 344 -6.01 -3.86 -0.66
C ALA A 344 -6.47 -2.48 -1.16
N MET A 345 -7.37 -2.42 -2.15
CA MET A 345 -7.94 -1.17 -2.65
C MET A 345 -9.07 -0.60 -1.78
N LYS A 346 -9.71 -1.45 -0.95
CA LYS A 346 -10.87 -1.08 -0.13
C LYS A 346 -10.62 0.11 0.82
N PRO A 347 -9.47 0.24 1.54
CA PRO A 347 -9.22 1.39 2.39
C PRO A 347 -9.26 2.72 1.64
N ILE A 348 -8.73 2.78 0.42
CA ILE A 348 -8.77 3.98 -0.42
C ILE A 348 -10.21 4.27 -0.87
N ALA A 349 -10.96 3.25 -1.27
CA ALA A 349 -12.34 3.38 -1.70
C ALA A 349 -13.27 3.88 -0.58
N VAL A 350 -12.99 3.49 0.67
CA VAL A 350 -13.69 4.00 1.87
C VAL A 350 -13.19 5.40 2.21
N GLY A 351 -11.89 5.61 2.26
CA GLY A 351 -11.26 6.87 2.66
C GLY A 351 -11.68 8.05 1.80
N ARG A 352 -11.77 7.88 0.48
CA ARG A 352 -12.19 8.94 -0.45
C ARG A 352 -13.63 9.44 -0.21
N LYS A 353 -14.47 8.69 0.52
CA LYS A 353 -15.80 9.16 0.95
C LYS A 353 -15.72 10.12 2.13
N ASN A 354 -14.64 10.06 2.93
CA ASN A 354 -14.43 10.88 4.10
C ASN A 354 -13.61 12.15 3.78
N TRP A 355 -12.48 12.01 3.09
CA TRP A 355 -11.56 13.13 2.81
C TRP A 355 -11.71 13.73 1.40
N LEU A 356 -12.62 13.23 0.56
CA LEU A 356 -13.07 13.72 -0.75
C LEU A 356 -11.96 13.90 -1.80
N PHE A 357 -10.81 14.47 -1.45
CA PHE A 357 -9.69 14.78 -2.35
C PHE A 357 -8.36 14.35 -1.75
N ALA A 358 -7.45 13.85 -2.59
CA ALA A 358 -6.06 13.63 -2.21
C ALA A 358 -5.23 14.94 -2.24
N GLY A 359 -5.84 16.06 -2.63
CA GLY A 359 -5.18 17.35 -2.78
C GLY A 359 -4.48 17.49 -4.12
N SER A 360 -3.17 17.74 -4.13
CA SER A 360 -2.33 17.85 -5.33
C SER A 360 -1.74 16.49 -5.75
N ASN A 361 -0.96 16.45 -6.84
CA ASN A 361 -0.18 15.26 -7.20
C ASN A 361 0.70 14.77 -6.04
N SER A 362 1.37 15.69 -5.36
CA SER A 362 2.18 15.36 -4.19
C SER A 362 1.35 14.77 -3.05
N GLY A 363 0.07 15.15 -2.91
CA GLY A 363 -0.86 14.53 -1.98
C GLY A 363 -1.23 13.10 -2.38
N GLY A 364 -1.40 12.85 -3.69
CA GLY A 364 -1.62 11.50 -4.22
C GLY A 364 -0.41 10.58 -4.03
N GLU A 365 0.80 11.11 -4.25
CA GLU A 365 2.05 10.39 -3.98
C GLU A 365 2.23 10.09 -2.48
N THR A 366 1.91 11.07 -1.62
CA THR A 366 1.95 10.91 -0.16
C THR A 366 0.98 9.82 0.30
N LEU A 367 -0.25 9.80 -0.23
CA LEU A 367 -1.24 8.75 0.01
C LEU A 367 -0.70 7.38 -0.41
N ALA A 368 -0.17 7.24 -1.62
CA ALA A 368 0.36 5.98 -2.12
C ALA A 368 1.51 5.44 -1.24
N LYS A 369 2.45 6.30 -0.84
CA LYS A 369 3.56 5.94 0.05
C LYS A 369 3.07 5.50 1.44
N ALA A 370 2.13 6.25 2.02
CA ALA A 370 1.55 5.91 3.32
C ALA A 370 0.84 4.56 3.28
N MET A 371 0.01 4.32 2.27
CA MET A 371 -0.69 3.05 2.09
C MET A 371 0.27 1.89 1.87
N THR A 372 1.39 2.08 1.17
CA THR A 372 2.43 1.05 1.00
C THR A 372 2.96 0.56 2.34
N ILE A 373 3.27 1.46 3.26
CA ILE A 373 3.79 1.09 4.59
C ILE A 373 2.69 0.49 5.45
N ILE A 374 1.55 1.17 5.55
CA ILE A 374 0.44 0.80 6.44
C ILE A 374 -0.13 -0.57 6.07
N GLU A 375 -0.50 -0.77 4.81
CA GLU A 375 -1.10 -2.04 4.37
C GLU A 375 -0.09 -3.19 4.39
N THR A 376 1.19 -2.93 4.08
CA THR A 376 2.23 -3.95 4.21
C THR A 376 2.43 -4.36 5.68
N ALA A 377 2.42 -3.42 6.63
CA ALA A 377 2.47 -3.73 8.06
C ALA A 377 1.26 -4.60 8.48
N LYS A 378 0.05 -4.20 8.10
CA LYS A 378 -1.19 -4.95 8.40
C LYS A 378 -1.20 -6.35 7.80
N LEU A 379 -0.81 -6.49 6.53
CA LEU A 379 -0.70 -7.79 5.87
C LEU A 379 0.23 -8.75 6.60
N SER A 380 1.22 -8.21 7.28
CA SER A 380 2.21 -8.95 8.06
C SER A 380 1.87 -9.07 9.54
N GLY A 381 0.67 -8.66 9.94
CA GLY A 381 0.18 -8.78 11.31
C GLY A 381 0.78 -7.78 12.30
N LEU A 382 1.39 -6.70 11.81
CA LEU A 382 1.94 -5.64 12.66
C LEU A 382 0.92 -4.51 12.88
N ASP A 383 0.95 -3.92 14.06
CA ASP A 383 0.27 -2.65 14.33
C ASP A 383 0.95 -1.52 13.54
N PRO A 384 0.25 -0.85 12.59
CA PRO A 384 0.87 0.13 11.72
C PRO A 384 1.34 1.39 12.47
N GLN A 385 0.67 1.75 13.58
CA GLN A 385 1.06 2.92 14.36
C GLN A 385 2.34 2.65 15.15
N ALA A 386 2.43 1.51 15.84
CA ALA A 386 3.63 1.12 16.56
C ALA A 386 4.81 0.96 15.60
N TYR A 387 4.59 0.33 14.45
CA TYR A 387 5.61 0.16 13.42
C TYR A 387 6.13 1.50 12.88
N LEU A 388 5.22 2.42 12.50
CA LEU A 388 5.61 3.74 12.00
C LEU A 388 6.34 4.56 13.06
N ALA A 389 5.91 4.49 14.33
CA ALA A 389 6.55 5.21 15.45
C ALA A 389 8.00 4.74 15.64
N ASP A 390 8.23 3.43 15.63
CA ASP A 390 9.57 2.85 15.76
C ASP A 390 10.47 3.21 14.57
N VAL A 391 9.98 3.06 13.35
CA VAL A 391 10.75 3.41 12.14
C VAL A 391 11.10 4.89 12.12
N LEU A 392 10.12 5.79 12.39
CA LEU A 392 10.36 7.23 12.44
C LEU A 392 11.35 7.64 13.52
N ALA A 393 11.40 6.91 14.64
CA ALA A 393 12.37 7.18 15.72
C ALA A 393 13.81 6.89 15.30
N ARG A 394 14.03 5.94 14.38
CA ARG A 394 15.37 5.39 14.07
C ARG A 394 15.87 5.70 12.66
N ILE A 395 14.99 6.08 11.73
CA ILE A 395 15.31 6.13 10.27
C ILE A 395 16.48 7.08 9.96
N ASN A 396 16.61 8.20 10.66
CA ASN A 396 17.67 9.17 10.42
C ASN A 396 19.02 8.79 11.05
N ASP A 397 19.02 7.82 11.97
CA ASP A 397 20.23 7.29 12.61
C ASP A 397 20.76 6.03 11.91
N HIS A 398 19.94 5.44 11.02
CA HIS A 398 20.33 4.26 10.26
C HIS A 398 21.15 4.64 9.01
N LYS A 399 22.33 4.03 8.87
CA LYS A 399 23.09 4.10 7.61
C LYS A 399 22.35 3.27 6.55
N ILE A 400 21.85 3.96 5.53
CA ILE A 400 21.27 3.32 4.34
C ILE A 400 22.38 2.48 3.68
N GLY A 401 22.25 1.16 3.68
CA GLY A 401 23.26 0.24 3.12
C GLY A 401 23.93 -0.71 4.13
N SER A 402 23.76 -0.52 5.44
CA SER A 402 24.09 -1.58 6.40
C SER A 402 23.01 -2.67 6.32
N SER A 403 23.44 -3.94 6.32
CA SER A 403 22.62 -5.16 6.18
C SER A 403 21.50 -5.33 7.24
N GLY A 404 21.17 -4.29 7.99
CA GLY A 404 20.11 -4.22 9.00
C GLY A 404 18.75 -3.74 8.51
N PHE A 405 18.65 -3.18 7.28
CA PHE A 405 17.39 -2.87 6.61
C PHE A 405 16.93 -4.01 5.68
N CYS A 406 17.12 -5.25 6.08
CA CYS A 406 16.48 -6.36 5.40
C CYS A 406 15.00 -6.36 5.72
N VAL A 407 14.15 -6.23 4.70
CA VAL A 407 12.68 -6.35 4.81
C VAL A 407 12.30 -7.65 5.55
N GLY A 408 13.10 -8.71 5.46
CA GLY A 408 12.92 -9.96 6.20
C GLY A 408 13.28 -9.92 7.69
N ARG A 409 13.95 -8.88 8.22
CA ARG A 409 14.28 -8.71 9.65
C ARG A 409 13.58 -7.53 10.32
N PHE A 410 12.92 -6.65 9.58
CA PHE A 410 12.01 -5.63 10.13
C PHE A 410 10.76 -6.21 10.77
N TRP A 411 10.46 -7.47 10.49
CA TRP A 411 9.32 -8.21 11.01
C TRP A 411 9.56 -8.80 12.41
N LEU A 412 10.77 -8.69 12.94
CA LEU A 412 11.12 -9.17 14.27
C LEU A 412 11.47 -7.97 15.16
N ILE A 413 10.47 -7.20 15.55
CA ILE A 413 10.48 -6.47 16.80
C ILE A 413 9.77 -7.38 17.80
N SER A 414 10.55 -8.27 18.43
CA SER A 414 10.20 -8.87 19.69
C SER A 414 10.74 -8.00 20.80
#